data_34d2cfa701b40e4ad71caf6f62d75db0
#
_entry.id   34d2cfa701b40e4ad71caf6f62d75db0
#
_cell.length_a   1.000
_cell.length_b   1.000
_cell.length_c   1.000
_cell.angle_alpha   90.00
_cell.angle_beta   90.00
_cell.angle_gamma   90.00
#
_symmetry.space_group_name_H-M   'P 1'
#
loop_
_entity.id
_entity.type
_entity.pdbx_description
1 polymer ?
#
loop_
_entity_poly.entity_id
_entity_poly.type
_entity_poly.pdbx_seq_one_letter_code
_entity_poly.pdbx_strand_id
1 'polypeptide(L)'
;MRKIIKLPVLYKESYTFSDKVVLLSGHFKNDFLKYARLKEDSKIRIIHNALSFQSFYDMANYGYKKKEVLIVSRLEEEPKRVSIALKIWKEIEADNSLSDWKLRIVGHGKMESQYKDFVRHHNLSRVFFEGARNSEPYYTEASIFMMTSSFEGWPLTLIEAQQCGCVPLAFDSFASLKDIITSEDNGFIIPNNDIPAYIQQIKRLMTDDKLRKSMAANAIESSKRFTIDTIIKEWINLMEE
;
A
#
# COMPACT_ATOMS: atom_id res chain seq x y z
N MET A 1 22.56 31.33 -10.63
CA MET A 1 21.10 31.26 -10.69
C MET A 1 20.67 29.87 -11.17
N ARG A 2 20.17 28.99 -10.30
CA ARG A 2 19.52 27.73 -10.72
C ARG A 2 18.17 28.10 -11.35
N LYS A 3 18.00 27.86 -12.67
CA LYS A 3 16.69 27.98 -13.32
C LYS A 3 15.76 26.96 -12.66
N ILE A 4 14.72 27.44 -11.96
CA ILE A 4 13.62 26.60 -11.50
C ILE A 4 12.84 26.18 -12.75
N ILE A 5 13.10 24.98 -13.25
CA ILE A 5 12.34 24.41 -14.35
C ILE A 5 10.95 24.08 -13.81
N LYS A 6 9.91 24.67 -14.40
CA LYS A 6 8.52 24.38 -13.98
C LYS A 6 8.17 22.93 -14.33
N LEU A 7 7.59 22.19 -13.40
CA LEU A 7 7.16 20.80 -13.55
C LEU A 7 6.49 20.49 -14.92
N PRO A 8 5.53 21.30 -15.42
CA PRO A 8 4.92 21.06 -16.74
C PRO A 8 5.92 21.01 -17.90
N VAL A 9 7.00 21.77 -17.84
CA VAL A 9 8.05 21.78 -18.86
C VAL A 9 8.81 20.45 -18.84
N LEU A 10 9.17 19.96 -17.66
CA LEU A 10 9.86 18.67 -17.51
C LEU A 10 9.03 17.51 -18.07
N TYR A 11 7.74 17.44 -17.75
CA TYR A 11 6.87 16.39 -18.28
C TYR A 11 6.74 16.44 -19.81
N LYS A 12 6.62 17.66 -20.38
CA LYS A 12 6.57 17.85 -21.82
C LYS A 12 7.89 17.46 -22.50
N GLU A 13 9.01 17.88 -21.94
CA GLU A 13 10.34 17.54 -22.45
C GLU A 13 10.59 16.04 -22.38
N SER A 14 10.24 15.38 -21.26
CA SER A 14 10.33 13.93 -21.12
C SER A 14 9.57 13.22 -22.23
N TYR A 15 8.34 13.64 -22.53
CA TYR A 15 7.56 13.04 -23.62
C TYR A 15 8.17 13.34 -25.00
N THR A 16 8.64 14.58 -25.22
CA THR A 16 9.14 15.00 -26.54
C THR A 16 10.43 14.28 -26.95
N PHE A 17 11.36 14.13 -25.99
CA PHE A 17 12.70 13.61 -26.23
C PHE A 17 12.89 12.14 -25.94
N SER A 18 11.88 11.45 -25.41
CA SER A 18 11.91 10.00 -25.21
C SER A 18 11.20 9.30 -26.37
N ASP A 19 11.62 8.09 -26.69
CA ASP A 19 10.89 7.21 -27.62
C ASP A 19 9.60 6.73 -27.00
N LYS A 20 9.65 6.34 -25.73
CA LYS A 20 8.52 5.89 -24.90
C LYS A 20 8.57 6.52 -23.51
N VAL A 21 7.41 6.68 -22.91
CA VAL A 21 7.23 7.11 -21.51
C VAL A 21 6.45 6.05 -20.78
N VAL A 22 7.07 5.45 -19.76
CA VAL A 22 6.43 4.40 -18.95
C VAL A 22 5.82 5.01 -17.71
N LEU A 23 4.53 4.73 -17.49
CA LEU A 23 3.82 5.07 -16.26
C LEU A 23 3.53 3.79 -15.46
N LEU A 24 3.57 3.90 -14.13
CA LEU A 24 3.33 2.76 -13.24
C LEU A 24 1.86 2.37 -13.15
N SER A 25 0.93 3.21 -13.62
CA SER A 25 -0.50 2.97 -13.62
C SER A 25 -1.17 3.70 -14.78
N GLY A 26 -2.15 3.06 -15.41
CA GLY A 26 -3.00 3.69 -16.43
C GLY A 26 -3.78 4.88 -15.90
N HIS A 27 -4.10 4.88 -14.61
CA HIS A 27 -4.80 5.97 -13.95
C HIS A 27 -3.99 7.27 -13.85
N PHE A 28 -2.65 7.23 -14.01
CA PHE A 28 -1.82 8.44 -14.09
C PHE A 28 -1.81 9.10 -15.47
N LYS A 29 -2.29 8.42 -16.51
CA LYS A 29 -2.19 8.87 -17.90
C LYS A 29 -2.81 10.24 -18.13
N ASN A 30 -4.05 10.43 -17.68
CA ASN A 30 -4.76 11.69 -17.87
C ASN A 30 -4.08 12.87 -17.14
N ASP A 31 -3.58 12.63 -15.94
CA ASP A 31 -2.84 13.64 -15.19
C ASP A 31 -1.51 13.96 -15.87
N PHE A 32 -0.77 12.95 -16.35
CA PHE A 32 0.46 13.16 -17.11
C PHE A 32 0.22 14.02 -18.35
N LEU A 33 -0.77 13.68 -19.18
CA LEU A 33 -1.12 14.43 -20.39
C LEU A 33 -1.49 15.88 -20.06
N LYS A 34 -2.31 16.08 -19.03
CA LYS A 34 -2.72 17.40 -18.55
C LYS A 34 -1.52 18.23 -18.08
N TYR A 35 -0.65 17.66 -17.24
CA TYR A 35 0.56 18.36 -16.77
C TYR A 35 1.56 18.65 -17.88
N ALA A 36 1.76 17.71 -18.79
CA ALA A 36 2.62 17.88 -19.94
C ALA A 36 2.01 18.76 -21.07
N ARG A 37 0.71 19.10 -20.95
CA ARG A 37 -0.06 19.83 -21.98
C ARG A 37 -0.03 19.12 -23.35
N LEU A 38 -0.19 17.81 -23.33
CA LEU A 38 -0.20 16.94 -24.50
C LEU A 38 -1.63 16.54 -24.85
N LYS A 39 -1.88 16.29 -26.14
CA LYS A 39 -3.18 15.83 -26.66
C LYS A 39 -3.15 14.35 -27.06
N GLU A 40 -1.97 13.78 -27.22
CA GLU A 40 -1.75 12.41 -27.66
C GLU A 40 -0.95 11.62 -26.63
N ASP A 41 -1.11 10.31 -26.67
CA ASP A 41 -0.51 9.36 -25.75
C ASP A 41 0.24 8.21 -26.42
N SER A 42 0.54 8.37 -27.71
CA SER A 42 1.15 7.34 -28.57
C SER A 42 2.44 6.75 -28.01
N LYS A 43 3.21 7.54 -27.25
CA LYS A 43 4.45 7.11 -26.60
C LYS A 43 4.23 6.52 -25.18
N ILE A 44 3.03 6.63 -24.58
CA ILE A 44 2.79 6.18 -23.23
C ILE A 44 2.61 4.66 -23.21
N ARG A 45 3.30 4.00 -22.28
CA ARG A 45 3.15 2.59 -21.94
C ARG A 45 2.91 2.46 -20.45
N ILE A 46 2.22 1.41 -20.05
CA ILE A 46 1.95 1.12 -18.66
C ILE A 46 2.71 -0.16 -18.31
N ILE A 47 3.67 -0.04 -17.39
CA ILE A 47 4.40 -1.18 -16.83
C ILE A 47 4.49 -0.98 -15.33
N HIS A 48 3.96 -1.92 -14.58
CA HIS A 48 3.94 -1.87 -13.12
C HIS A 48 5.31 -2.21 -12.51
N ASN A 49 5.54 -1.85 -11.24
CA ASN A 49 6.69 -2.37 -10.52
C ASN A 49 6.45 -3.84 -10.13
N ALA A 50 7.52 -4.62 -10.17
CA ALA A 50 7.50 -6.02 -9.76
C ALA A 50 7.43 -6.18 -8.24
N LEU A 51 7.03 -7.38 -7.81
CA LEU A 51 7.09 -7.83 -6.42
C LEU A 51 8.54 -7.86 -5.92
N SER A 52 8.71 -7.58 -4.62
CA SER A 52 10.03 -7.55 -3.96
C SER A 52 10.44 -8.91 -3.40
N PHE A 53 9.47 -9.76 -3.03
CA PHE A 53 9.75 -11.06 -2.44
C PHE A 53 9.73 -12.17 -3.50
N GLN A 54 10.48 -13.24 -3.25
CA GLN A 54 10.60 -14.36 -4.20
C GLN A 54 9.43 -15.35 -4.10
N SER A 55 8.90 -15.54 -2.89
CA SER A 55 7.92 -16.58 -2.61
C SER A 55 6.55 -16.03 -2.26
N PHE A 56 5.50 -16.74 -2.68
CA PHE A 56 4.14 -16.46 -2.24
C PHE A 56 3.84 -17.22 -0.95
N TYR A 57 2.97 -16.63 -0.12
CA TYR A 57 2.51 -17.30 1.08
C TYR A 57 1.66 -18.55 0.72
N ASP A 58 1.98 -19.68 1.36
CA ASP A 58 1.21 -20.89 1.19
C ASP A 58 -0.04 -20.85 2.08
N MET A 59 -1.23 -20.87 1.44
CA MET A 59 -2.52 -20.83 2.12
C MET A 59 -2.80 -22.06 3.00
N ALA A 60 -2.05 -23.17 2.83
CA ALA A 60 -2.11 -24.29 3.76
C ALA A 60 -1.65 -23.88 5.17
N ASN A 61 -0.78 -22.88 5.25
CA ASN A 61 -0.24 -22.35 6.49
C ASN A 61 -1.08 -21.19 7.07
N TYR A 62 -2.24 -20.85 6.50
CA TYR A 62 -3.01 -19.66 6.91
C TYR A 62 -3.40 -19.68 8.40
N GLY A 63 -3.56 -20.85 8.99
CA GLY A 63 -3.85 -21.02 10.42
C GLY A 63 -2.74 -20.49 11.36
N TYR A 64 -1.53 -20.26 10.86
CA TYR A 64 -0.41 -19.69 11.62
C TYR A 64 -0.34 -18.16 11.55
N LYS A 65 -1.20 -17.51 10.74
CA LYS A 65 -1.31 -16.05 10.71
C LYS A 65 -1.70 -15.53 12.10
N LYS A 66 -0.99 -14.50 12.54
CA LYS A 66 -1.25 -13.86 13.83
C LYS A 66 -2.39 -12.85 13.70
N LYS A 67 -3.10 -12.59 14.79
CA LYS A 67 -4.04 -11.48 14.91
C LYS A 67 -3.27 -10.16 15.02
N GLU A 68 -2.62 -9.80 13.93
CA GLU A 68 -1.78 -8.61 13.82
C GLU A 68 -2.19 -7.78 12.61
N VAL A 69 -2.28 -6.48 12.84
CA VAL A 69 -2.37 -5.44 11.82
C VAL A 69 -0.98 -4.88 11.62
N LEU A 70 -0.51 -4.85 10.37
CA LEU A 70 0.82 -4.42 10.00
C LEU A 70 0.78 -3.08 9.27
N ILE A 71 1.69 -2.20 9.63
CA ILE A 71 2.08 -1.01 8.87
C ILE A 71 3.56 -1.13 8.54
N VAL A 72 3.92 -0.98 7.27
CA VAL A 72 5.31 -0.88 6.81
C VAL A 72 5.48 0.44 6.09
N SER A 73 6.17 1.39 6.69
CA SER A 73 6.36 2.70 6.08
C SER A 73 7.50 3.50 6.70
N ARG A 74 7.97 4.53 5.99
CA ARG A 74 8.71 5.61 6.63
C ARG A 74 7.81 6.34 7.61
N LEU A 75 8.30 6.63 8.81
CA LEU A 75 7.54 7.33 9.84
C LEU A 75 7.60 8.85 9.60
N GLU A 76 6.90 9.28 8.55
CA GLU A 76 6.71 10.67 8.14
C GLU A 76 5.22 10.96 8.07
N GLU A 77 4.79 12.17 8.52
CA GLU A 77 3.36 12.49 8.47
C GLU A 77 2.90 12.60 7.02
N GLU A 78 3.59 13.36 6.20
CA GLU A 78 3.30 13.44 4.77
C GLU A 78 4.36 12.65 3.97
N PRO A 79 3.94 11.75 3.09
CA PRO A 79 2.54 11.39 2.75
C PRO A 79 1.94 10.23 3.54
N LYS A 80 2.61 9.66 4.55
CA LYS A 80 2.25 8.36 5.16
C LYS A 80 1.10 8.41 6.16
N ARG A 81 0.90 9.55 6.85
CA ARG A 81 -0.21 9.81 7.78
C ARG A 81 -0.42 8.72 8.85
N VAL A 82 0.69 8.22 9.44
CA VAL A 82 0.62 7.19 10.50
C VAL A 82 -0.16 7.69 11.72
N SER A 83 -0.26 9.02 11.93
CA SER A 83 -1.12 9.60 12.96
C SER A 83 -2.59 9.19 12.80
N ILE A 84 -3.09 9.07 11.57
CA ILE A 84 -4.46 8.61 11.29
C ILE A 84 -4.60 7.12 11.64
N ALA A 85 -3.61 6.30 11.30
CA ALA A 85 -3.60 4.89 11.68
C ALA A 85 -3.66 4.69 13.20
N LEU A 86 -2.91 5.51 13.96
CA LEU A 86 -2.94 5.47 15.42
C LEU A 86 -4.29 5.93 16.00
N LYS A 87 -4.96 6.92 15.38
CA LYS A 87 -6.32 7.32 15.77
C LYS A 87 -7.34 6.20 15.53
N ILE A 88 -7.24 5.53 14.38
CA ILE A 88 -8.07 4.34 14.08
C ILE A 88 -7.79 3.24 15.11
N TRP A 89 -6.52 2.97 15.40
CA TRP A 89 -6.14 1.93 16.34
C TRP A 89 -6.64 2.20 17.76
N LYS A 90 -6.65 3.45 18.19
CA LYS A 90 -7.22 3.86 19.50
C LYS A 90 -8.67 3.39 19.66
N GLU A 91 -9.50 3.54 18.62
CA GLU A 91 -10.89 3.08 18.64
C GLU A 91 -11.02 1.55 18.60
N ILE A 92 -10.05 0.87 17.98
CA ILE A 92 -9.96 -0.59 17.98
C ILE A 92 -9.53 -1.11 19.37
N GLU A 93 -8.52 -0.48 19.96
CA GLU A 93 -8.01 -0.89 21.26
C GLU A 93 -9.00 -0.67 22.41
N ALA A 94 -9.95 0.24 22.25
CA ALA A 94 -11.05 0.44 23.20
C ALA A 94 -12.10 -0.68 23.15
N ASP A 95 -12.10 -1.51 22.12
CA ASP A 95 -13.03 -2.64 21.97
C ASP A 95 -12.43 -3.91 22.58
N ASN A 96 -12.95 -4.28 23.75
CA ASN A 96 -12.47 -5.46 24.49
C ASN A 96 -12.64 -6.78 23.76
N SER A 97 -13.58 -6.87 22.79
CA SER A 97 -13.76 -8.07 21.97
C SER A 97 -12.60 -8.32 21.01
N LEU A 98 -11.76 -7.30 20.78
CA LEU A 98 -10.59 -7.32 19.91
C LEU A 98 -9.27 -7.29 20.70
N SER A 99 -9.29 -7.69 21.98
CA SER A 99 -8.15 -7.58 22.91
C SER A 99 -6.93 -8.42 22.52
N ASP A 100 -7.08 -9.42 21.68
CA ASP A 100 -6.01 -10.28 21.17
C ASP A 100 -5.31 -9.73 19.89
N TRP A 101 -5.85 -8.66 19.28
CA TRP A 101 -5.24 -8.00 18.12
C TRP A 101 -4.15 -7.01 18.54
N LYS A 102 -3.10 -6.94 17.72
CA LYS A 102 -1.95 -6.04 17.91
C LYS A 102 -1.70 -5.21 16.65
N LEU A 103 -1.18 -3.99 16.82
CA LEU A 103 -0.66 -3.16 15.73
C LEU A 103 0.86 -3.22 15.74
N ARG A 104 1.43 -3.67 14.62
CA ARG A 104 2.86 -3.66 14.38
C ARG A 104 3.22 -2.58 13.37
N ILE A 105 4.21 -1.76 13.69
CA ILE A 105 4.69 -0.67 12.84
C ILE A 105 6.16 -0.90 12.55
N VAL A 106 6.47 -1.28 11.32
CA VAL A 106 7.83 -1.51 10.82
C VAL A 106 8.27 -0.30 10.01
N GLY A 107 9.40 0.25 10.37
CA GLY A 107 9.99 1.41 9.73
C GLY A 107 10.53 2.42 10.74
N HIS A 108 11.09 3.51 10.24
CA HIS A 108 11.64 4.60 11.04
C HIS A 108 11.41 5.94 10.34
N GLY A 109 11.57 7.03 11.04
CA GLY A 109 11.46 8.37 10.47
C GLY A 109 11.35 9.46 11.53
N LYS A 110 11.34 10.70 11.06
CA LYS A 110 11.38 11.88 11.93
C LYS A 110 10.18 12.04 12.87
N MET A 111 9.05 11.38 12.56
CA MET A 111 7.83 11.46 13.36
C MET A 111 7.72 10.35 14.42
N GLU A 112 8.70 9.45 14.51
CA GLU A 112 8.65 8.29 15.40
C GLU A 112 8.42 8.67 16.87
N SER A 113 9.13 9.68 17.37
CA SER A 113 8.96 10.18 18.75
C SER A 113 7.54 10.65 19.01
N GLN A 114 6.97 11.43 18.09
CA GLN A 114 5.62 11.99 18.22
C GLN A 114 4.55 10.88 18.19
N TYR A 115 4.75 9.84 17.37
CA TYR A 115 3.84 8.69 17.34
C TYR A 115 3.93 7.88 18.63
N LYS A 116 5.13 7.67 19.18
CA LYS A 116 5.31 7.03 20.49
C LYS A 116 4.71 7.87 21.62
N ASP A 117 4.79 9.20 21.54
CA ASP A 117 4.14 10.10 22.50
C ASP A 117 2.63 9.99 22.45
N PHE A 118 2.03 9.91 21.24
CA PHE A 118 0.60 9.65 21.08
C PHE A 118 0.18 8.34 21.73
N VAL A 119 0.91 7.26 21.48
CA VAL A 119 0.66 5.93 22.05
C VAL A 119 0.71 5.98 23.58
N ARG A 120 1.72 6.62 24.17
CA ARG A 120 1.83 6.79 25.63
C ARG A 120 0.70 7.64 26.21
N HIS A 121 0.40 8.78 25.59
CA HIS A 121 -0.63 9.70 26.07
C HIS A 121 -2.02 9.04 26.10
N HIS A 122 -2.30 8.15 25.15
CA HIS A 122 -3.58 7.44 25.07
C HIS A 122 -3.55 6.04 25.73
N ASN A 123 -2.46 5.68 26.43
CA ASN A 123 -2.27 4.39 27.10
C ASN A 123 -2.53 3.18 26.18
N LEU A 124 -2.12 3.26 24.91
CA LEU A 124 -2.26 2.17 23.95
C LEU A 124 -1.21 1.09 24.24
N SER A 125 -1.64 -0.06 24.72
CA SER A 125 -0.77 -1.14 25.17
C SER A 125 -0.43 -2.17 24.08
N ARG A 126 -1.15 -2.12 22.95
CA ARG A 126 -1.06 -3.11 21.86
C ARG A 126 -0.45 -2.56 20.57
N VAL A 127 0.28 -1.44 20.64
CA VAL A 127 1.03 -0.85 19.52
C VAL A 127 2.53 -1.10 19.71
N PHE A 128 3.16 -1.70 18.71
CA PHE A 128 4.58 -2.08 18.74
C PHE A 128 5.33 -1.42 17.58
N PHE A 129 6.36 -0.64 17.92
CA PHE A 129 7.28 -0.03 16.95
C PHE A 129 8.51 -0.92 16.82
N GLU A 130 8.69 -1.54 15.65
CA GLU A 130 9.76 -2.51 15.38
C GLU A 130 11.06 -1.86 14.89
N GLY A 131 11.00 -0.57 14.53
CA GLY A 131 12.11 0.14 13.90
C GLY A 131 12.35 -0.31 12.45
N ALA A 132 13.52 0.03 11.91
CA ALA A 132 13.93 -0.40 10.58
C ALA A 132 14.37 -1.88 10.61
N ARG A 133 13.55 -2.75 10.07
CA ARG A 133 13.76 -4.20 10.01
C ARG A 133 13.50 -4.72 8.60
N ASN A 134 13.99 -5.93 8.31
CA ASN A 134 13.46 -6.69 7.18
C ASN A 134 11.96 -6.91 7.41
N SER A 135 11.13 -6.44 6.48
CA SER A 135 9.67 -6.44 6.62
C SER A 135 9.01 -7.77 6.24
N GLU A 136 9.67 -8.61 5.45
CA GLU A 136 9.11 -9.86 4.93
C GLU A 136 8.58 -10.80 6.03
N PRO A 137 9.29 -11.06 7.15
CA PRO A 137 8.76 -11.89 8.22
C PRO A 137 7.47 -11.32 8.85
N TYR A 138 7.37 -9.99 8.96
CA TYR A 138 6.17 -9.34 9.51
C TYR A 138 4.97 -9.49 8.59
N TYR A 139 5.15 -9.35 7.27
CA TYR A 139 4.09 -9.64 6.30
C TYR A 139 3.64 -11.10 6.35
N THR A 140 4.61 -12.03 6.49
CA THR A 140 4.32 -13.46 6.57
C THR A 140 3.49 -13.80 7.82
N GLU A 141 3.73 -13.14 8.93
CA GLU A 141 3.03 -13.38 10.19
C GLU A 141 1.69 -12.64 10.31
N ALA A 142 1.60 -11.39 9.87
CA ALA A 142 0.41 -10.56 10.05
C ALA A 142 -0.76 -11.00 9.17
N SER A 143 -1.99 -10.73 9.62
CA SER A 143 -3.23 -11.05 8.90
C SER A 143 -3.77 -9.90 8.06
N ILE A 144 -3.56 -8.66 8.50
CA ILE A 144 -4.13 -7.44 7.92
C ILE A 144 -3.03 -6.43 7.69
N PHE A 145 -3.07 -5.74 6.55
CA PHE A 145 -2.16 -4.64 6.24
C PHE A 145 -2.93 -3.31 6.18
N MET A 146 -2.46 -2.32 6.93
CA MET A 146 -3.09 -1.01 7.03
C MET A 146 -2.26 0.06 6.33
N MET A 147 -2.87 0.80 5.39
CA MET A 147 -2.26 1.94 4.72
C MET A 147 -3.14 3.18 4.83
N THR A 148 -2.57 4.27 5.36
CA THR A 148 -3.27 5.55 5.53
C THR A 148 -2.65 6.68 4.71
N SER A 149 -1.79 6.36 3.74
CA SER A 149 -1.08 7.34 2.91
C SER A 149 -2.04 8.28 2.18
N SER A 150 -1.64 9.56 2.03
CA SER A 150 -2.35 10.56 1.23
C SER A 150 -1.97 10.51 -0.25
N PHE A 151 -0.81 9.97 -0.54
CA PHE A 151 -0.28 9.87 -1.90
C PHE A 151 0.73 8.72 -2.00
N GLU A 152 0.63 7.96 -3.08
CA GLU A 152 1.62 6.96 -3.50
C GLU A 152 1.73 6.97 -5.02
N GLY A 153 2.94 6.71 -5.54
CA GLY A 153 3.13 6.43 -6.96
C GLY A 153 2.69 4.99 -7.28
N TRP A 154 3.43 4.03 -6.75
CA TRP A 154 3.12 2.60 -6.80
C TRP A 154 3.56 1.98 -5.48
N PRO A 155 2.65 1.70 -4.56
CA PRO A 155 3.00 1.24 -3.22
C PRO A 155 3.38 -0.24 -3.23
N LEU A 156 4.69 -0.54 -3.30
CA LEU A 156 5.21 -1.91 -3.20
C LEU A 156 4.68 -2.61 -1.95
N THR A 157 4.54 -1.89 -0.84
CA THR A 157 4.04 -2.44 0.42
C THR A 157 2.64 -3.04 0.34
N LEU A 158 1.77 -2.58 -0.59
CA LEU A 158 0.46 -3.20 -0.81
C LEU A 158 0.57 -4.54 -1.56
N ILE A 159 1.38 -4.60 -2.63
CA ILE A 159 1.57 -5.85 -3.37
C ILE A 159 2.38 -6.86 -2.57
N GLU A 160 3.31 -6.43 -1.73
CA GLU A 160 4.04 -7.26 -0.75
C GLU A 160 3.07 -7.85 0.28
N ALA A 161 2.14 -7.05 0.81
CA ALA A 161 1.10 -7.53 1.72
C ALA A 161 0.22 -8.59 1.06
N GLN A 162 -0.22 -8.36 -0.18
CA GLN A 162 -1.01 -9.32 -0.94
C GLN A 162 -0.23 -10.60 -1.19
N GLN A 163 1.02 -10.52 -1.62
CA GLN A 163 1.90 -11.68 -1.86
C GLN A 163 2.03 -12.57 -0.62
N CYS A 164 2.08 -11.94 0.55
CA CYS A 164 2.19 -12.64 1.83
C CYS A 164 0.84 -13.01 2.46
N GLY A 165 -0.30 -12.83 1.79
CA GLY A 165 -1.62 -13.14 2.34
C GLY A 165 -2.05 -12.25 3.50
N CYS A 166 -1.51 -11.02 3.60
CA CYS A 166 -2.06 -9.96 4.41
C CYS A 166 -3.17 -9.24 3.65
N VAL A 167 -4.37 -9.17 4.20
CA VAL A 167 -5.48 -8.45 3.55
C VAL A 167 -5.26 -6.95 3.68
N PRO A 168 -5.09 -6.21 2.56
CA PRO A 168 -4.82 -4.78 2.59
C PRO A 168 -6.10 -3.95 2.75
N LEU A 169 -6.01 -2.88 3.56
CA LEU A 169 -6.97 -1.77 3.57
C LEU A 169 -6.22 -0.47 3.28
N ALA A 170 -6.75 0.36 2.39
CA ALA A 170 -6.17 1.67 2.08
C ALA A 170 -7.25 2.72 1.80
N PHE A 171 -6.94 3.99 2.06
CA PHE A 171 -7.78 5.10 1.61
C PHE A 171 -7.70 5.29 0.10
N ASP A 172 -8.82 5.60 -0.56
CA ASP A 172 -8.89 6.03 -1.97
C ASP A 172 -8.29 7.43 -2.13
N SER A 173 -6.98 7.51 -2.03
CA SER A 173 -6.20 8.76 -1.99
C SER A 173 -5.16 8.87 -3.11
N PHE A 174 -4.94 7.82 -3.89
CA PHE A 174 -3.99 7.79 -5.00
C PHE A 174 -4.46 6.87 -6.12
N ALA A 175 -4.12 7.25 -7.34
CA ALA A 175 -4.70 6.66 -8.55
C ALA A 175 -4.38 5.18 -8.75
N SER A 176 -3.13 4.74 -8.45
CA SER A 176 -2.68 3.35 -8.65
C SER A 176 -3.32 2.34 -7.70
N LEU A 177 -4.07 2.78 -6.69
CA LEU A 177 -4.72 1.89 -5.73
C LEU A 177 -5.66 0.89 -6.41
N LYS A 178 -6.42 1.36 -7.39
CA LYS A 178 -7.43 0.57 -8.13
C LYS A 178 -6.81 -0.47 -9.08
N ASP A 179 -5.52 -0.32 -9.41
CA ASP A 179 -4.78 -1.36 -10.12
C ASP A 179 -4.37 -2.51 -9.18
N ILE A 180 -4.32 -2.27 -7.86
CA ILE A 180 -3.82 -3.24 -6.88
C ILE A 180 -4.96 -3.89 -6.12
N ILE A 181 -5.93 -3.11 -5.64
CA ILE A 181 -7.05 -3.58 -4.83
C ILE A 181 -8.36 -3.53 -5.65
N THR A 182 -9.02 -4.68 -5.74
CA THR A 182 -10.45 -4.78 -6.06
C THR A 182 -11.19 -4.86 -4.73
N SER A 183 -11.93 -3.78 -4.40
CA SER A 183 -12.58 -3.68 -3.09
C SER A 183 -13.58 -4.81 -2.85
N GLU A 184 -13.59 -5.37 -1.64
CA GLU A 184 -14.37 -6.53 -1.18
C GLU A 184 -13.97 -7.89 -1.78
N ASP A 185 -12.99 -7.91 -2.68
CA ASP A 185 -12.44 -9.16 -3.24
C ASP A 185 -11.08 -9.49 -2.63
N ASN A 186 -10.08 -8.64 -2.83
CA ASN A 186 -8.70 -8.87 -2.39
C ASN A 186 -8.19 -7.83 -1.38
N GLY A 187 -9.09 -7.01 -0.81
CA GLY A 187 -8.83 -5.97 0.16
C GLY A 187 -9.97 -4.96 0.23
N PHE A 188 -9.75 -3.84 0.94
CA PHE A 188 -10.74 -2.77 1.03
C PHE A 188 -10.18 -1.43 0.55
N ILE A 189 -10.91 -0.75 -0.33
CA ILE A 189 -10.70 0.65 -0.70
C ILE A 189 -11.69 1.48 0.11
N ILE A 190 -11.18 2.35 0.96
CA ILE A 190 -11.98 3.18 1.88
C ILE A 190 -12.03 4.62 1.35
N PRO A 191 -13.16 5.31 1.35
CA PRO A 191 -13.21 6.72 0.98
C PRO A 191 -12.15 7.53 1.72
N ASN A 192 -11.46 8.43 1.00
CA ASN A 192 -10.33 9.16 1.58
C ASN A 192 -10.75 9.94 2.82
N ASN A 193 -10.00 9.76 3.92
CA ASN A 193 -10.24 10.35 5.25
C ASN A 193 -11.53 9.88 5.95
N ASP A 194 -12.25 8.91 5.45
CA ASP A 194 -13.41 8.32 6.16
C ASP A 194 -12.92 7.33 7.23
N ILE A 195 -12.53 7.89 8.39
CA ILE A 195 -12.06 7.11 9.54
C ILE A 195 -13.14 6.14 10.07
N PRO A 196 -14.42 6.53 10.20
CA PRO A 196 -15.48 5.60 10.60
C PRO A 196 -15.61 4.40 9.66
N ALA A 197 -15.61 4.61 8.35
CA ALA A 197 -15.65 3.51 7.38
C ALA A 197 -14.40 2.61 7.49
N TYR A 198 -13.22 3.21 7.71
CA TYR A 198 -11.99 2.42 7.92
C TYR A 198 -12.09 1.52 9.15
N ILE A 199 -12.57 2.06 10.29
CA ILE A 199 -12.79 1.30 11.53
C ILE A 199 -13.79 0.17 11.29
N GLN A 200 -14.88 0.43 10.58
CA GLN A 200 -15.89 -0.58 10.26
C GLN A 200 -15.28 -1.75 9.48
N GLN A 201 -14.56 -1.49 8.40
CA GLN A 201 -14.03 -2.55 7.56
C GLN A 201 -12.88 -3.31 8.20
N ILE A 202 -12.00 -2.64 8.96
CA ILE A 202 -10.93 -3.35 9.66
C ILE A 202 -11.50 -4.24 10.78
N LYS A 203 -12.51 -3.79 11.52
CA LYS A 203 -13.22 -4.62 12.53
C LYS A 203 -13.92 -5.82 11.88
N ARG A 204 -14.52 -5.64 10.69
CA ARG A 204 -15.10 -6.73 9.91
C ARG A 204 -14.05 -7.81 9.59
N LEU A 205 -12.86 -7.41 9.14
CA LEU A 205 -11.76 -8.37 8.91
C LEU A 205 -11.26 -9.01 10.21
N MET A 206 -11.25 -8.28 11.33
CA MET A 206 -10.79 -8.82 12.62
C MET A 206 -11.73 -9.89 13.18
N THR A 207 -13.03 -9.75 12.93
CA THR A 207 -14.07 -10.62 13.52
C THR A 207 -14.53 -11.74 12.59
N ASP A 208 -14.35 -11.61 11.28
CA ASP A 208 -14.74 -12.62 10.29
C ASP A 208 -13.51 -13.33 9.69
N ASP A 209 -13.13 -14.45 10.32
CA ASP A 209 -12.00 -15.28 9.88
C ASP A 209 -12.19 -15.88 8.49
N LYS A 210 -13.44 -16.20 8.10
CA LYS A 210 -13.75 -16.79 6.78
C LYS A 210 -13.56 -15.75 5.69
N LEU A 211 -14.10 -14.54 5.89
CA LEU A 211 -13.92 -13.42 4.98
C LEU A 211 -12.42 -13.09 4.83
N ARG A 212 -11.71 -12.95 5.95
CA ARG A 212 -10.29 -12.62 5.94
C ARG A 212 -9.46 -13.67 5.20
N LYS A 213 -9.72 -14.97 5.43
CA LYS A 213 -9.04 -16.07 4.75
C LYS A 213 -9.33 -16.08 3.25
N SER A 214 -10.58 -15.86 2.84
CA SER A 214 -10.97 -15.78 1.43
C SER A 214 -10.29 -14.62 0.72
N MET A 215 -10.34 -13.42 1.34
CA MET A 215 -9.67 -12.24 0.78
C MET A 215 -8.15 -12.40 0.70
N ALA A 216 -7.52 -13.07 1.67
CA ALA A 216 -6.09 -13.35 1.64
C ALA A 216 -5.71 -14.25 0.46
N ALA A 217 -6.50 -15.28 0.16
CA ALA A 217 -6.29 -16.13 -1.00
C ALA A 217 -6.42 -15.35 -2.32
N ASN A 218 -7.45 -14.52 -2.44
CA ASN A 218 -7.65 -13.65 -3.61
C ASN A 218 -6.54 -12.61 -3.74
N ALA A 219 -6.04 -12.07 -2.63
CA ALA A 219 -4.93 -11.12 -2.61
C ALA A 219 -3.64 -11.76 -3.16
N ILE A 220 -3.31 -12.97 -2.70
CA ILE A 220 -2.16 -13.72 -3.22
C ILE A 220 -2.31 -13.96 -4.73
N GLU A 221 -3.45 -14.45 -5.18
CA GLU A 221 -3.70 -14.73 -6.59
C GLU A 221 -3.59 -13.47 -7.44
N SER A 222 -4.21 -12.38 -7.00
CA SER A 222 -4.15 -11.09 -7.67
C SER A 222 -2.72 -10.54 -7.79
N SER A 223 -1.86 -10.76 -6.79
CA SER A 223 -0.49 -10.26 -6.80
C SER A 223 0.43 -10.99 -7.79
N LYS A 224 0.09 -12.19 -8.25
CA LYS A 224 0.90 -12.98 -9.20
C LYS A 224 1.14 -12.27 -10.54
N ARG A 225 0.26 -11.37 -10.94
CA ARG A 225 0.45 -10.54 -12.14
C ARG A 225 1.63 -9.57 -12.05
N PHE A 226 2.15 -9.34 -10.86
CA PHE A 226 3.28 -8.46 -10.61
C PHE A 226 4.59 -9.21 -10.36
N THR A 227 4.67 -10.49 -10.72
CA THR A 227 5.93 -11.24 -10.63
C THR A 227 7.00 -10.62 -11.51
N ILE A 228 8.26 -10.77 -11.09
CA ILE A 228 9.39 -10.25 -11.86
C ILE A 228 9.42 -10.80 -13.29
N ASP A 229 9.08 -12.07 -13.47
CA ASP A 229 9.02 -12.71 -14.80
C ASP A 229 7.95 -12.11 -15.71
N THR A 230 6.81 -11.71 -15.15
CA THR A 230 5.75 -11.01 -15.90
C THR A 230 6.20 -9.61 -16.30
N ILE A 231 6.70 -8.84 -15.35
CA ILE A 231 7.09 -7.46 -15.58
C ILE A 231 8.31 -7.35 -16.53
N ILE A 232 9.29 -8.26 -16.41
CA ILE A 232 10.43 -8.30 -17.34
C ILE A 232 9.96 -8.55 -18.78
N LYS A 233 9.00 -9.42 -19.01
CA LYS A 233 8.46 -9.65 -20.37
C LYS A 233 7.83 -8.40 -20.95
N GLU A 234 7.10 -7.62 -20.14
CA GLU A 234 6.54 -6.35 -20.59
C GLU A 234 7.63 -5.35 -20.99
N TRP A 235 8.73 -5.29 -20.23
CA TRP A 235 9.88 -4.45 -20.56
C TRP A 235 10.61 -4.92 -21.83
N ILE A 236 10.81 -6.24 -22.01
CA ILE A 236 11.45 -6.78 -23.22
C ILE A 236 10.60 -6.43 -24.45
N ASN A 237 9.29 -6.68 -24.41
CA ASN A 237 8.38 -6.34 -25.51
C ASN A 237 8.43 -4.85 -25.85
N LEU A 238 8.50 -3.99 -24.81
CA LEU A 238 8.62 -2.54 -25.04
C LEU A 238 9.93 -2.13 -25.74
N MET A 239 11.04 -2.80 -25.43
CA MET A 239 12.35 -2.51 -26.04
C MET A 239 12.46 -3.04 -27.48
N GLU A 240 11.60 -3.98 -27.86
CA GLU A 240 11.54 -4.53 -29.23
C GLU A 240 10.57 -3.76 -30.15
N GLU A 241 9.73 -2.84 -29.61
CA GLU A 241 8.86 -1.91 -30.37
C GLU A 241 9.66 -0.77 -31.02
#